data_0f29f9beafeb567cd43ae193f3b017c5
#
_entry.id   0f29f9beafeb567cd43ae193f3b017c5
#
_cell.length_a   1.000
_cell.length_b   1.000
_cell.length_c   1.000
_cell.angle_alpha   90.00
_cell.angle_beta   90.00
_cell.angle_gamma   90.00
#
_symmetry.space_group_name_H-M   'P 1'
#
loop_
_entity.id
_entity.type
_entity.pdbx_description
1 polymer ?
#
loop_
_entity_poly.entity_id
_entity_poly.type
_entity_poly.pdbx_seq_one_letter_code
_entity_poly.pdbx_strand_id
1 'polypeptide(L)'
;IIGHSHGGRTALKLAASGILNPSKLVLIDSAGLIPKKSLKQKLKVKSFKIIKSVLSLPVFKNHSKALLDKARSHYGSADYNAAPLVLRKTLVSLVNTDLRDIIPNIKCPTLLIWGDNDTATPLIDGKTIASLIPDSGICVLKNTGHFSFCEKPYDTARILQSFIN
;
A
#
# COMPACT_ATOMS: atom_id res chain seq x y z
N ILE A 1 4.87 -7.15 16.03
CA ILE A 1 5.10 -7.16 14.57
C ILE A 1 5.27 -5.72 14.10
N ILE A 2 6.28 -5.46 13.26
CA ILE A 2 6.48 -4.15 12.63
C ILE A 2 6.37 -4.33 11.11
N GLY A 3 5.57 -3.51 10.44
CA GLY A 3 5.38 -3.56 9.01
C GLY A 3 5.48 -2.17 8.36
N HIS A 4 6.29 -2.05 7.30
CA HIS A 4 6.40 -0.84 6.48
C HIS A 4 5.72 -1.04 5.13
N SER A 5 5.04 -0.02 4.64
CA SER A 5 4.47 0.01 3.28
C SER A 5 3.64 -1.24 2.97
N HIS A 6 4.05 -2.04 2.01
CA HIS A 6 3.40 -3.30 1.65
C HIS A 6 3.49 -4.37 2.75
N GLY A 7 4.59 -4.40 3.51
CA GLY A 7 4.71 -5.23 4.72
C GLY A 7 3.68 -4.85 5.78
N GLY A 8 3.40 -3.56 5.93
CA GLY A 8 2.32 -3.07 6.79
C GLY A 8 0.94 -3.55 6.34
N ARG A 9 0.63 -3.50 5.03
CA ARG A 9 -0.60 -4.08 4.47
C ARG A 9 -0.74 -5.56 4.80
N THR A 10 0.36 -6.31 4.69
CA THR A 10 0.36 -7.75 5.00
C THR A 10 0.09 -7.98 6.48
N ALA A 11 0.77 -7.25 7.36
CA ALA A 11 0.59 -7.31 8.80
C ALA A 11 -0.85 -6.95 9.21
N LEU A 12 -1.40 -5.86 8.66
CA LEU A 12 -2.80 -5.46 8.83
C LEU A 12 -3.77 -6.59 8.47
N LYS A 13 -3.60 -7.15 7.28
CA LYS A 13 -4.50 -8.21 6.80
C LYS A 13 -4.45 -9.45 7.69
N LEU A 14 -3.25 -9.88 8.06
CA LEU A 14 -3.07 -11.07 8.90
C LEU A 14 -3.62 -10.87 10.32
N ALA A 15 -3.40 -9.70 10.93
CA ALA A 15 -3.94 -9.37 12.24
C ALA A 15 -5.46 -9.21 12.20
N ALA A 16 -5.99 -8.47 11.22
CA ALA A 16 -7.44 -8.25 11.07
C ALA A 16 -8.23 -9.52 10.73
N SER A 17 -7.59 -10.49 10.07
CA SER A 17 -8.21 -11.80 9.76
C SER A 17 -8.06 -12.82 10.89
N GLY A 18 -7.42 -12.48 12.01
CA GLY A 18 -7.17 -13.40 13.11
C GLY A 18 -6.16 -14.52 12.81
N ILE A 19 -5.49 -14.47 11.64
CA ILE A 19 -4.44 -15.44 11.26
C ILE A 19 -3.20 -15.25 12.16
N LEU A 20 -2.89 -14.01 12.51
CA LEU A 20 -1.86 -13.67 13.47
C LEU A 20 -2.47 -12.84 14.61
N ASN A 21 -2.08 -13.16 15.83
CA ASN A 21 -2.48 -12.44 17.04
C ASN A 21 -1.23 -11.85 17.71
N PRO A 22 -0.65 -10.76 17.17
CA PRO A 22 0.52 -10.14 17.78
C PRO A 22 0.17 -9.48 19.09
N SER A 23 1.10 -9.46 20.06
CA SER A 23 0.94 -8.68 21.29
C SER A 23 0.87 -7.17 21.03
N LYS A 24 1.61 -6.69 20.04
CA LYS A 24 1.63 -5.30 19.58
C LYS A 24 1.86 -5.25 18.07
N LEU A 25 1.23 -4.29 17.39
CA LEU A 25 1.39 -4.04 15.96
C LEU A 25 1.95 -2.63 15.72
N VAL A 26 2.96 -2.52 14.87
CA VAL A 26 3.50 -1.24 14.43
C VAL A 26 3.39 -1.13 12.91
N LEU A 27 2.82 -0.05 12.45
CA LEU A 27 2.62 0.25 11.04
C LEU A 27 3.37 1.53 10.67
N ILE A 28 4.37 1.42 9.80
CA ILE A 28 5.17 2.57 9.37
C ILE A 28 4.84 2.84 7.90
N ASP A 29 4.33 4.04 7.59
CA ASP A 29 3.97 4.45 6.22
C ASP A 29 3.24 3.32 5.46
N SER A 30 2.27 2.71 6.13
CA SER A 30 1.69 1.44 5.70
C SER A 30 0.69 1.61 4.55
N ALA A 31 0.75 0.73 3.56
CA ALA A 31 -0.38 0.52 2.67
C ALA A 31 -1.51 -0.23 3.41
N GLY A 32 -2.71 -0.21 2.87
CA GLY A 32 -3.87 -0.91 3.46
C GLY A 32 -5.17 -0.53 2.79
N LEU A 33 -5.27 0.71 2.38
CA LEU A 33 -6.44 1.27 1.75
C LEU A 33 -6.27 1.36 0.22
N ILE A 34 -7.37 1.37 -0.52
CA ILE A 34 -7.33 1.72 -1.93
C ILE A 34 -7.36 3.24 -2.04
N PRO A 35 -6.33 3.89 -2.62
CA PRO A 35 -6.32 5.32 -2.80
C PRO A 35 -7.51 5.79 -3.64
N LYS A 36 -8.13 6.90 -3.27
CA LYS A 36 -9.13 7.55 -4.12
C LYS A 36 -8.44 8.02 -5.41
N LYS A 37 -8.73 7.35 -6.51
CA LYS A 37 -8.14 7.69 -7.82
C LYS A 37 -8.56 9.11 -8.23
N SER A 38 -7.58 9.94 -8.55
CA SER A 38 -7.83 11.24 -9.16
C SER A 38 -8.50 11.09 -10.55
N LEU A 39 -9.11 12.13 -11.07
CA LEU A 39 -9.70 12.12 -12.42
C LEU A 39 -8.66 11.75 -13.48
N LYS A 40 -7.42 12.27 -13.37
CA LYS A 40 -6.30 11.92 -14.25
C LYS A 40 -5.97 10.42 -14.19
N GLN A 41 -5.94 9.85 -13.00
CA GLN A 41 -5.70 8.41 -12.82
C GLN A 41 -6.85 7.55 -13.35
N LYS A 42 -8.11 7.99 -13.17
CA LYS A 42 -9.28 7.30 -13.76
C LYS A 42 -9.21 7.31 -15.28
N LEU A 43 -8.87 8.44 -15.90
CA LEU A 43 -8.69 8.56 -17.35
C LEU A 43 -7.52 7.69 -17.83
N LYS A 44 -6.39 7.68 -17.12
CA LYS A 44 -5.23 6.83 -17.43
C LYS A 44 -5.61 5.35 -17.42
N VAL A 45 -6.36 4.89 -16.42
CA VAL A 45 -6.84 3.50 -16.34
C VAL A 45 -7.84 3.20 -17.46
N LYS A 46 -8.74 4.14 -17.78
CA LYS A 46 -9.73 3.97 -18.87
C LYS A 46 -9.03 3.85 -20.23
N SER A 47 -8.06 4.73 -20.53
CA SER A 47 -7.29 4.65 -21.77
C SER A 47 -6.50 3.35 -21.90
N PHE A 48 -5.87 2.88 -20.80
CA PHE A 48 -5.20 1.58 -20.82
C PHE A 48 -6.16 0.41 -21.11
N LYS A 49 -7.36 0.42 -20.53
CA LYS A 49 -8.38 -0.61 -20.81
C LYS A 49 -8.80 -0.62 -22.29
N ILE A 50 -8.96 0.57 -22.89
CA ILE A 50 -9.29 0.70 -24.31
C ILE A 50 -8.14 0.15 -25.18
N ILE A 51 -6.90 0.56 -24.93
CA ILE A 51 -5.71 0.07 -25.64
C ILE A 51 -5.62 -1.45 -25.52
N LYS A 52 -5.79 -2.00 -24.31
CA LYS A 52 -5.78 -3.44 -24.11
C LYS A 52 -6.88 -4.15 -24.90
N SER A 53 -8.09 -3.60 -24.94
CA SER A 53 -9.22 -4.17 -25.70
C SER A 53 -8.92 -4.17 -27.20
N VAL A 54 -8.42 -3.07 -27.74
CA VAL A 54 -8.05 -2.95 -29.17
C VAL A 54 -6.94 -3.93 -29.53
N LEU A 55 -5.87 -3.99 -28.71
CA LEU A 55 -4.74 -4.90 -28.96
C LEU A 55 -5.09 -6.39 -28.76
N SER A 56 -6.22 -6.70 -28.12
CA SER A 56 -6.71 -8.08 -27.99
C SER A 56 -7.51 -8.57 -29.19
N LEU A 57 -7.79 -7.71 -30.16
CA LEU A 57 -8.47 -8.11 -31.39
C LEU A 57 -7.61 -9.05 -32.25
N PRO A 58 -8.22 -10.03 -32.95
CA PRO A 58 -7.49 -11.03 -33.75
C PRO A 58 -6.51 -10.45 -34.77
N VAL A 59 -6.84 -9.28 -35.32
CA VAL A 59 -6.01 -8.57 -36.32
C VAL A 59 -4.61 -8.19 -35.80
N PHE A 60 -4.49 -7.99 -34.48
CA PHE A 60 -3.21 -7.58 -33.85
C PHE A 60 -2.45 -8.75 -33.20
N LYS A 61 -2.91 -10.00 -33.36
CA LYS A 61 -2.41 -11.18 -32.63
C LYS A 61 -0.88 -11.37 -32.71
N ASN A 62 -0.27 -11.04 -33.84
CA ASN A 62 1.18 -11.24 -34.06
C ASN A 62 2.07 -10.18 -33.38
N HIS A 63 1.54 -8.98 -33.11
CA HIS A 63 2.30 -7.86 -32.52
C HIS A 63 1.77 -7.42 -31.16
N SER A 64 0.63 -8.01 -30.73
CA SER A 64 -0.10 -7.58 -29.53
C SER A 64 0.72 -7.76 -28.25
N LYS A 65 1.54 -8.81 -28.15
CA LYS A 65 2.30 -9.11 -26.93
C LYS A 65 3.33 -8.01 -26.61
N ALA A 66 4.17 -7.63 -27.57
CA ALA A 66 5.18 -6.59 -27.38
C ALA A 66 4.55 -5.22 -27.11
N LEU A 67 3.46 -4.88 -27.83
CA LEU A 67 2.72 -3.63 -27.63
C LEU A 67 2.02 -3.59 -26.27
N LEU A 68 1.43 -4.71 -25.83
CA LEU A 68 0.82 -4.83 -24.50
C LEU A 68 1.85 -4.74 -23.39
N ASP A 69 3.04 -5.31 -23.56
CA ASP A 69 4.11 -5.23 -22.55
C ASP A 69 4.68 -3.81 -22.49
N LYS A 70 4.83 -3.12 -23.62
CA LYS A 70 5.19 -1.70 -23.66
C LYS A 70 4.11 -0.82 -23.01
N ALA A 71 2.84 -1.09 -23.27
CA ALA A 71 1.75 -0.39 -22.63
C ALA A 71 1.73 -0.66 -21.11
N ARG A 72 1.91 -1.90 -20.66
CA ARG A 72 2.00 -2.27 -19.24
C ARG A 72 3.15 -1.57 -18.53
N SER A 73 4.33 -1.48 -19.15
CA SER A 73 5.48 -0.77 -18.55
C SER A 73 5.22 0.72 -18.43
N HIS A 74 4.56 1.34 -19.40
CA HIS A 74 4.22 2.77 -19.37
C HIS A 74 3.14 3.10 -18.32
N TYR A 75 2.13 2.25 -18.17
CA TYR A 75 1.01 2.48 -17.26
C TYR A 75 1.19 1.85 -15.87
N GLY A 76 2.13 0.92 -15.71
CA GLY A 76 2.45 0.26 -14.46
C GLY A 76 3.16 1.17 -13.46
N SER A 77 3.03 0.87 -12.16
CA SER A 77 3.86 1.48 -11.13
C SER A 77 5.30 0.98 -11.19
N ALA A 78 6.23 1.68 -10.53
CA ALA A 78 7.61 1.23 -10.40
C ALA A 78 7.69 -0.20 -9.85
N ASP A 79 6.94 -0.48 -8.78
CA ASP A 79 6.89 -1.80 -8.14
C ASP A 79 6.36 -2.90 -9.09
N TYR A 80 5.32 -2.58 -9.87
CA TYR A 80 4.80 -3.51 -10.87
C TYR A 80 5.83 -3.83 -11.95
N ASN A 81 6.59 -2.83 -12.39
CA ASN A 81 7.61 -3.00 -13.43
C ASN A 81 8.83 -3.77 -12.90
N ALA A 82 9.23 -3.54 -11.65
CA ALA A 82 10.32 -4.25 -10.99
C ALA A 82 9.95 -5.70 -10.59
N ALA A 83 8.65 -5.99 -10.41
CA ALA A 83 8.20 -7.30 -9.97
C ALA A 83 8.42 -8.39 -11.02
N PRO A 84 8.92 -9.59 -10.64
CA PRO A 84 8.93 -10.77 -11.49
C PRO A 84 7.56 -11.07 -12.09
N LEU A 85 7.51 -11.57 -13.33
CA LEU A 85 6.26 -11.81 -14.05
C LEU A 85 5.27 -12.68 -13.26
N VAL A 86 5.77 -13.70 -12.55
CA VAL A 86 4.95 -14.61 -11.74
C VAL A 86 4.26 -13.89 -10.57
N LEU A 87 4.87 -12.84 -10.01
CA LEU A 87 4.35 -12.10 -8.87
C LEU A 87 3.44 -10.94 -9.26
N ARG A 88 3.43 -10.51 -10.53
CA ARG A 88 2.64 -9.33 -10.97
C ARG A 88 1.13 -9.49 -10.74
N LYS A 89 0.59 -10.69 -10.95
CA LYS A 89 -0.83 -10.95 -10.67
C LYS A 89 -1.16 -10.82 -9.18
N THR A 90 -0.31 -11.38 -8.34
CA THR A 90 -0.44 -11.29 -6.88
C THR A 90 -0.34 -9.85 -6.41
N LEU A 91 0.66 -9.09 -6.92
CA LEU A 91 0.81 -7.67 -6.59
C LEU A 91 -0.44 -6.87 -6.98
N VAL A 92 -0.97 -7.07 -8.18
CA VAL A 92 -2.21 -6.40 -8.63
C VAL A 92 -3.39 -6.74 -7.74
N SER A 93 -3.55 -8.01 -7.34
CA SER A 93 -4.60 -8.42 -6.41
C SER A 93 -4.44 -7.73 -5.05
N LEU A 94 -3.23 -7.72 -4.52
CA LEU A 94 -2.93 -7.13 -3.22
C LEU A 94 -3.21 -5.62 -3.19
N VAL A 95 -2.72 -4.85 -4.16
CA VAL A 95 -2.92 -3.39 -4.18
C VAL A 95 -4.37 -2.97 -4.47
N ASN A 96 -5.18 -3.86 -5.05
CA ASN A 96 -6.60 -3.62 -5.30
C ASN A 96 -7.52 -4.20 -4.20
N THR A 97 -6.98 -4.74 -3.11
CA THR A 97 -7.77 -5.19 -1.96
C THR A 97 -7.86 -4.06 -0.94
N ASP A 98 -9.05 -3.56 -0.68
CA ASP A 98 -9.29 -2.60 0.41
C ASP A 98 -9.44 -3.36 1.73
N LEU A 99 -8.78 -2.89 2.78
CA LEU A 99 -8.82 -3.54 4.09
C LEU A 99 -9.75 -2.83 5.08
N ARG A 100 -10.45 -1.75 4.68
CA ARG A 100 -11.30 -0.95 5.59
C ARG A 100 -12.29 -1.81 6.37
N ASP A 101 -12.91 -2.76 5.72
CA ASP A 101 -13.98 -3.57 6.31
C ASP A 101 -13.48 -4.54 7.38
N ILE A 102 -12.20 -4.93 7.34
CA ILE A 102 -11.63 -5.90 8.28
C ILE A 102 -10.73 -5.26 9.35
N ILE A 103 -10.19 -4.06 9.10
CA ILE A 103 -9.31 -3.33 10.05
C ILE A 103 -9.93 -3.20 11.46
N PRO A 104 -11.25 -2.96 11.65
CA PRO A 104 -11.85 -2.89 12.98
C PRO A 104 -11.74 -4.18 13.81
N ASN A 105 -11.41 -5.30 13.20
CA ASN A 105 -11.23 -6.58 13.89
C ASN A 105 -9.88 -6.72 14.60
N ILE A 106 -8.96 -5.77 14.42
CA ILE A 106 -7.65 -5.79 15.09
C ILE A 106 -7.85 -5.54 16.59
N LYS A 107 -7.35 -6.47 17.42
CA LYS A 107 -7.56 -6.48 18.87
C LYS A 107 -6.33 -6.07 19.68
N CYS A 108 -5.16 -6.02 19.02
CA CYS A 108 -3.92 -5.67 19.73
C CYS A 108 -3.65 -4.16 19.69
N PRO A 109 -2.96 -3.61 20.71
CA PRO A 109 -2.46 -2.26 20.67
C PRO A 109 -1.66 -2.01 19.38
N THR A 110 -2.00 -0.93 18.66
CA THR A 110 -1.42 -0.63 17.36
C THR A 110 -0.86 0.78 17.31
N LEU A 111 0.42 0.90 16.99
CA LEU A 111 1.09 2.17 16.75
C LEU A 111 1.25 2.40 15.25
N LEU A 112 0.85 3.58 14.79
CA LEU A 112 1.14 4.07 13.45
C LEU A 112 2.22 5.15 13.50
N ILE A 113 3.22 5.04 12.64
CA ILE A 113 4.26 6.07 12.44
C ILE A 113 4.18 6.50 10.99
N TRP A 114 4.11 7.82 10.74
CA TRP A 114 3.82 8.31 9.39
C TRP A 114 4.55 9.58 9.05
N GLY A 115 5.11 9.64 7.82
CA GLY A 115 5.64 10.86 7.24
C GLY A 115 4.53 11.80 6.76
N ASP A 116 4.64 13.10 7.07
CA ASP A 116 3.62 14.07 6.64
C ASP A 116 3.68 14.41 5.15
N ASN A 117 4.80 14.15 4.49
CA ASN A 117 5.01 14.36 3.06
C ASN A 117 4.98 13.03 2.26
N ASP A 118 4.46 11.95 2.85
CA ASP A 118 4.35 10.68 2.13
C ASP A 118 3.35 10.77 0.97
N THR A 119 3.86 10.61 -0.25
CA THR A 119 3.07 10.63 -1.48
C THR A 119 2.68 9.24 -1.98
N ALA A 120 3.30 8.19 -1.46
CA ALA A 120 3.01 6.80 -1.83
C ALA A 120 1.82 6.25 -1.01
N THR A 121 1.86 6.46 0.30
CA THR A 121 0.75 6.19 1.24
C THR A 121 0.44 7.46 2.02
N PRO A 122 -0.44 8.34 1.51
CA PRO A 122 -0.67 9.65 2.10
C PRO A 122 -1.09 9.59 3.57
N LEU A 123 -0.66 10.56 4.38
CA LEU A 123 -0.96 10.64 5.82
C LEU A 123 -2.46 10.48 6.14
N ILE A 124 -3.34 10.88 5.22
CA ILE A 124 -4.78 10.71 5.40
C ILE A 124 -5.19 9.23 5.47
N ASP A 125 -4.45 8.34 4.78
CA ASP A 125 -4.68 6.90 4.86
C ASP A 125 -4.26 6.38 6.24
N GLY A 126 -3.13 6.84 6.79
CA GLY A 126 -2.69 6.53 8.14
C GLY A 126 -3.69 6.96 9.21
N LYS A 127 -4.20 8.20 9.10
CA LYS A 127 -5.26 8.70 9.99
C LYS A 127 -6.54 7.87 9.88
N THR A 128 -6.90 7.45 8.66
CA THR A 128 -8.08 6.60 8.44
C THR A 128 -7.87 5.21 9.06
N ILE A 129 -6.72 4.59 8.87
CA ILE A 129 -6.40 3.30 9.49
C ILE A 129 -6.47 3.41 11.02
N ALA A 130 -5.84 4.44 11.59
CA ALA A 130 -5.88 4.69 13.03
C ALA A 130 -7.31 4.87 13.56
N SER A 131 -8.17 5.58 12.84
CA SER A 131 -9.57 5.77 13.27
C SER A 131 -10.42 4.48 13.22
N LEU A 132 -9.97 3.48 12.48
CA LEU A 132 -10.68 2.19 12.34
C LEU A 132 -10.22 1.14 13.36
N ILE A 133 -9.00 1.25 13.91
CA ILE A 133 -8.47 0.31 14.90
C ILE A 133 -8.86 0.79 16.30
N PRO A 134 -9.57 -0.03 17.10
CA PRO A 134 -10.10 0.40 18.41
C PRO A 134 -9.04 0.90 19.40
N ASP A 135 -7.90 0.22 19.46
CA ASP A 135 -6.78 0.57 20.33
C ASP A 135 -5.56 0.95 19.47
N SER A 136 -5.52 2.22 19.06
CA SER A 136 -4.43 2.70 18.21
C SER A 136 -4.04 4.15 18.49
N GLY A 137 -2.77 4.46 18.19
CA GLY A 137 -2.23 5.82 18.16
C GLY A 137 -1.42 6.07 16.91
N ILE A 138 -1.35 7.33 16.46
CA ILE A 138 -0.55 7.74 15.32
C ILE A 138 0.46 8.82 15.72
N CYS A 139 1.73 8.58 15.40
CA CYS A 139 2.82 9.54 15.49
C CYS A 139 3.19 10.04 14.09
N VAL A 140 3.16 11.35 13.90
CA VAL A 140 3.49 11.98 12.61
C VAL A 140 4.89 12.54 12.65
N LEU A 141 5.76 12.05 11.79
CA LEU A 141 7.12 12.57 11.59
C LEU A 141 7.10 13.71 10.58
N LYS A 142 7.42 14.92 11.04
CA LYS A 142 7.39 16.13 10.23
C LYS A 142 8.52 16.15 9.20
N ASN A 143 8.21 16.66 7.99
CA ASN A 143 9.17 16.80 6.88
C ASN A 143 9.80 15.47 6.45
N THR A 144 9.04 14.37 6.51
CA THR A 144 9.48 13.05 6.05
C THR A 144 8.53 12.46 5.02
N GLY A 145 9.07 11.69 4.09
CA GLY A 145 8.33 10.99 3.04
C GLY A 145 7.98 9.55 3.42
N HIS A 146 7.98 8.68 2.41
CA HIS A 146 7.56 7.27 2.52
C HIS A 146 8.55 6.38 3.30
N PHE A 147 9.74 6.84 3.55
CA PHE A 147 10.74 6.13 4.36
C PHE A 147 11.03 6.91 5.65
N SER A 148 9.96 7.33 6.34
CA SER A 148 10.01 8.20 7.50
C SER A 148 10.97 7.68 8.59
N PHE A 149 11.02 6.37 8.77
CA PHE A 149 11.91 5.70 9.73
C PHE A 149 13.39 5.80 9.36
N CYS A 150 13.74 5.90 8.07
CA CYS A 150 15.10 6.13 7.61
C CYS A 150 15.48 7.62 7.68
N GLU A 151 14.51 8.50 7.41
CA GLU A 151 14.72 9.94 7.40
C GLU A 151 14.84 10.51 8.82
N LYS A 152 14.15 9.90 9.79
CA LYS A 152 14.22 10.25 11.22
C LYS A 152 14.42 9.03 12.11
N PRO A 153 15.58 8.36 12.03
CA PRO A 153 15.80 7.09 12.74
C PRO A 153 15.77 7.24 14.25
N TYR A 154 16.31 8.33 14.81
CA TYR A 154 16.33 8.57 16.26
C TYR A 154 14.91 8.79 16.83
N ASP A 155 14.10 9.60 16.16
CA ASP A 155 12.71 9.85 16.57
C ASP A 155 11.91 8.55 16.47
N THR A 156 12.07 7.80 15.39
CA THR A 156 11.43 6.50 15.18
C THR A 156 11.81 5.51 16.28
N ALA A 157 13.10 5.41 16.61
CA ALA A 157 13.59 4.52 17.66
C ALA A 157 12.99 4.87 19.03
N ARG A 158 12.93 6.14 19.40
CA ARG A 158 12.33 6.62 20.65
C ARG A 158 10.84 6.29 20.72
N ILE A 159 10.10 6.53 19.64
CA ILE A 159 8.67 6.21 19.56
C ILE A 159 8.45 4.70 19.71
N LEU A 160 9.22 3.89 18.98
CA LEU A 160 9.16 2.43 19.07
C LEU A 160 9.48 1.93 20.48
N GLN A 161 10.54 2.43 21.10
CA GLN A 161 10.94 2.05 22.44
C GLN A 161 9.85 2.37 23.47
N SER A 162 9.23 3.54 23.38
CA SER A 162 8.12 3.93 24.25
C SER A 162 6.88 3.06 24.09
N PHE A 163 6.63 2.54 22.91
CA PHE A 163 5.46 1.70 22.64
C PHE A 163 5.72 0.23 22.96
N ILE A 164 6.93 -0.27 22.75
CA ILE A 164 7.24 -1.70 22.90
C ILE A 164 7.47 -2.06 24.37
N ASN A 165 8.06 -1.18 25.15
CA ASN A 165 8.22 -1.35 26.61
C ASN A 165 6.90 -1.11 27.33
#